data_ac7136d06df2d548a5cbfe5f1968692a
#
_entry.id   ac7136d06df2d548a5cbfe5f1968692a
#
_cell.length_a   1.000
_cell.length_b   1.000
_cell.length_c   1.000
_cell.angle_alpha   90.00
_cell.angle_beta   90.00
_cell.angle_gamma   90.00
#
_symmetry.space_group_name_H-M   'P 1'
#
loop_
_entity.id
_entity.type
_entity.pdbx_description
1 polymer ?
#
loop_
_entity_poly.entity_id
_entity_poly.type
_entity_poly.pdbx_seq_one_letter_code
_entity_poly.pdbx_strand_id
1 'polypeptide(L)'
;MKHLGTEPLETQRLTLRRFTVEDASAVYQNWASDTDVTKYLTWPTHQNEKETASILEAWVSRYCETAYYQWAIVPKDNCDKPIGSIAVVSLDDRVDGATVGYCIGQNWWHQGITSEALAAVIDYLLHKVGMKRVDAYHDPRNPHSGNVMQKCGMQYEATLRASDRNNQGICDACWYAILAE
;
A
#
# COMPACT_ATOMS: atom_id res chain seq x y z
N MET A 1 7.84 -19.75 -6.05
CA MET A 1 8.03 -18.32 -5.71
C MET A 1 9.41 -18.10 -5.09
N LYS A 2 10.01 -16.92 -5.27
CA LYS A 2 11.26 -16.50 -4.58
C LYS A 2 11.11 -15.04 -4.16
N HIS A 3 11.16 -14.79 -2.84
CA HIS A 3 11.12 -13.42 -2.34
C HIS A 3 12.34 -12.61 -2.78
N LEU A 4 12.11 -11.40 -3.30
CA LEU A 4 13.12 -10.47 -3.80
C LEU A 4 13.22 -9.19 -2.97
N GLY A 5 12.26 -8.98 -2.05
CA GLY A 5 12.15 -7.77 -1.24
C GLY A 5 11.66 -6.56 -2.02
N THR A 6 11.81 -5.41 -1.40
CA THR A 6 11.42 -4.13 -2.01
C THR A 6 12.48 -3.69 -3.01
N GLU A 7 12.23 -3.90 -4.32
CA GLU A 7 13.03 -3.35 -5.40
C GLU A 7 12.40 -2.05 -5.93
N PRO A 8 13.18 -1.09 -6.45
CA PRO A 8 12.63 0.10 -7.10
C PRO A 8 11.79 -0.28 -8.33
N LEU A 9 10.61 0.34 -8.47
CA LEU A 9 9.73 0.17 -9.63
C LEU A 9 9.47 1.51 -10.28
N GLU A 10 9.51 1.52 -11.61
CA GLU A 10 9.28 2.74 -12.41
C GLU A 10 8.00 2.60 -13.21
N THR A 11 7.20 3.67 -13.20
CA THR A 11 6.01 3.80 -14.05
C THR A 11 6.10 5.04 -14.92
N GLN A 12 5.04 5.39 -15.63
CA GLN A 12 5.01 6.60 -16.42
C GLN A 12 5.21 7.86 -15.57
N ARG A 13 4.52 7.94 -14.41
CA ARG A 13 4.51 9.15 -13.56
C ARG A 13 5.20 8.96 -12.22
N LEU A 14 5.49 7.72 -11.80
CA LEU A 14 5.91 7.41 -10.44
C LEU A 14 7.24 6.67 -10.41
N THR A 15 7.99 6.92 -9.34
CA THR A 15 9.03 6.04 -8.81
C THR A 15 8.51 5.42 -7.51
N LEU A 16 8.47 4.10 -7.43
CA LEU A 16 8.20 3.38 -6.20
C LEU A 16 9.55 2.95 -5.62
N ARG A 17 9.96 3.53 -4.51
CA ARG A 17 11.27 3.28 -3.90
C ARG A 17 11.14 2.91 -2.43
N ARG A 18 12.22 2.41 -1.84
CA ARG A 18 12.31 2.25 -0.39
C ARG A 18 12.15 3.61 0.30
N PHE A 19 11.52 3.61 1.47
CA PHE A 19 11.55 4.78 2.34
C PHE A 19 12.96 4.99 2.91
N THR A 20 13.25 6.22 3.27
CA THR A 20 14.37 6.62 4.11
C THR A 20 13.86 7.36 5.34
N VAL A 21 14.69 7.53 6.37
CA VAL A 21 14.26 8.25 7.58
C VAL A 21 14.01 9.73 7.29
N GLU A 22 14.69 10.29 6.28
CA GLU A 22 14.55 11.67 5.82
C GLU A 22 13.16 11.94 5.20
N ASP A 23 12.42 10.90 4.83
CA ASP A 23 11.05 11.03 4.33
C ASP A 23 10.04 11.41 5.43
N ALA A 24 10.42 11.36 6.71
CA ALA A 24 9.49 11.50 7.84
C ALA A 24 8.65 12.78 7.78
N SER A 25 9.24 13.91 7.43
CA SER A 25 8.52 15.18 7.30
C SER A 25 7.47 15.13 6.19
N ALA A 26 7.83 14.60 5.01
CA ALA A 26 6.90 14.48 3.89
C ALA A 26 5.76 13.49 4.21
N VAL A 27 6.07 12.33 4.82
CA VAL A 27 5.09 11.33 5.25
C VAL A 27 4.09 11.94 6.24
N TYR A 28 4.60 12.64 7.26
CA TYR A 28 3.77 13.29 8.27
C TYR A 28 2.84 14.34 7.65
N GLN A 29 3.41 15.25 6.85
CA GLN A 29 2.68 16.36 6.25
C GLN A 29 1.68 15.93 5.15
N ASN A 30 2.05 14.94 4.34
CA ASN A 30 1.26 14.58 3.18
C ASN A 30 0.09 13.64 3.47
N TRP A 31 0.20 12.79 4.51
CA TRP A 31 -0.90 11.85 4.82
C TRP A 31 -0.98 11.34 6.27
N ALA A 32 0.16 11.14 6.98
CA ALA A 32 0.11 10.42 8.24
C ALA A 32 -0.55 11.21 9.39
N SER A 33 -0.53 12.54 9.32
CA SER A 33 -1.22 13.45 10.25
C SER A 33 -2.67 13.77 9.85
N ASP A 34 -3.12 13.30 8.68
CA ASP A 34 -4.45 13.61 8.15
C ASP A 34 -5.47 12.55 8.60
N THR A 35 -6.47 12.98 9.38
CA THR A 35 -7.53 12.11 9.90
C THR A 35 -8.47 11.59 8.81
N ASP A 36 -8.65 12.31 7.70
CA ASP A 36 -9.47 11.85 6.59
C ASP A 36 -8.76 10.74 5.80
N VAL A 37 -7.44 10.82 5.65
CA VAL A 37 -6.63 9.78 5.02
C VAL A 37 -6.57 8.53 5.91
N THR A 38 -6.33 8.71 7.21
CA THR A 38 -6.16 7.58 8.14
C THR A 38 -7.47 6.94 8.58
N LYS A 39 -8.61 7.56 8.29
CA LYS A 39 -9.95 7.15 8.73
C LYS A 39 -10.23 5.65 8.58
N TYR A 40 -9.87 5.06 7.46
CA TYR A 40 -10.10 3.64 7.14
C TYR A 40 -8.82 2.79 7.22
N LEU A 41 -7.74 3.32 7.81
CA LEU A 41 -6.50 2.59 8.02
C LEU A 41 -6.50 1.87 9.36
N THR A 42 -5.66 0.85 9.47
CA THR A 42 -5.53 0.02 10.69
C THR A 42 -4.61 0.65 11.74
N TRP A 43 -3.85 1.67 11.36
CA TRP A 43 -2.96 2.42 12.25
C TRP A 43 -3.51 3.83 12.51
N PRO A 44 -3.27 4.40 13.71
CA PRO A 44 -3.82 5.69 14.10
C PRO A 44 -3.14 6.86 13.40
N THR A 45 -3.83 7.99 13.28
CA THR A 45 -3.25 9.26 12.82
C THR A 45 -2.06 9.63 13.69
N HIS A 46 -0.91 9.92 13.07
CA HIS A 46 0.30 10.30 13.77
C HIS A 46 0.15 11.66 14.45
N GLN A 47 0.62 11.77 15.67
CA GLN A 47 0.48 12.99 16.49
C GLN A 47 1.59 14.01 16.23
N ASN A 48 2.74 13.56 15.75
CA ASN A 48 3.90 14.41 15.47
C ASN A 48 4.88 13.71 14.52
N GLU A 49 5.81 14.48 13.97
CA GLU A 49 6.81 14.00 13.02
C GLU A 49 7.80 12.99 13.63
N LYS A 50 8.05 13.04 14.96
CA LYS A 50 8.93 12.07 15.64
C LYS A 50 8.33 10.67 15.66
N GLU A 51 7.01 10.57 15.83
CA GLU A 51 6.30 9.30 15.73
C GLU A 51 6.45 8.72 14.33
N THR A 52 6.26 9.54 13.30
CA THR A 52 6.47 9.15 11.90
C THR A 52 7.91 8.68 11.67
N ALA A 53 8.91 9.41 12.16
CA ALA A 53 10.31 9.05 12.00
C ALA A 53 10.61 7.67 12.64
N SER A 54 10.11 7.41 13.85
CA SER A 54 10.30 6.11 14.51
C SER A 54 9.69 4.94 13.72
N ILE A 55 8.54 5.17 13.06
CA ILE A 55 7.93 4.17 12.20
C ILE A 55 8.77 3.94 10.94
N LEU A 56 9.30 5.00 10.33
CA LEU A 56 10.18 4.87 9.16
C LEU A 56 11.49 4.17 9.52
N GLU A 57 12.09 4.44 10.68
CA GLU A 57 13.26 3.70 11.19
C GLU A 57 12.98 2.20 11.26
N ALA A 58 11.81 1.81 11.79
CA ALA A 58 11.39 0.41 11.83
C ALA A 58 11.22 -0.19 10.42
N TRP A 59 10.63 0.54 9.45
CA TRP A 59 10.51 0.07 8.08
C TRP A 59 11.88 -0.06 7.39
N VAL A 60 12.74 0.95 7.53
CA VAL A 60 14.09 0.97 6.94
C VAL A 60 14.92 -0.20 7.44
N SER A 61 14.86 -0.53 8.73
CA SER A 61 15.60 -1.65 9.31
C SER A 61 15.21 -3.01 8.71
N ARG A 62 13.99 -3.13 8.19
CA ARG A 62 13.46 -4.37 7.58
C ARG A 62 13.81 -4.56 6.11
N TYR A 63 14.37 -3.58 5.42
CA TYR A 63 14.71 -3.75 4.01
C TYR A 63 15.84 -4.74 3.72
N CYS A 64 16.48 -5.29 4.74
CA CYS A 64 17.39 -6.43 4.60
C CYS A 64 16.63 -7.79 4.48
N GLU A 65 15.34 -7.81 4.82
CA GLU A 65 14.49 -8.99 4.72
C GLU A 65 13.98 -9.13 3.28
N THR A 66 14.24 -10.27 2.63
CA THR A 66 13.76 -10.52 1.26
C THR A 66 12.25 -10.72 1.16
N ALA A 67 11.57 -11.02 2.27
CA ALA A 67 10.11 -11.14 2.34
C ALA A 67 9.42 -9.83 2.80
N TYR A 68 10.14 -8.70 2.80
CA TYR A 68 9.58 -7.40 3.18
C TYR A 68 9.38 -6.51 1.97
N TYR A 69 8.15 -6.04 1.77
CA TYR A 69 7.71 -5.26 0.62
C TYR A 69 6.99 -4.00 1.08
N GLN A 70 7.66 -2.86 0.99
CA GLN A 70 7.14 -1.56 1.41
C GLN A 70 7.71 -0.47 0.54
N TRP A 71 6.88 0.23 -0.24
CA TRP A 71 7.30 1.30 -1.14
C TRP A 71 6.71 2.64 -0.76
N ALA A 72 7.53 3.67 -0.88
CA ALA A 72 7.13 5.04 -1.00
C ALA A 72 6.60 5.29 -2.42
N ILE A 73 5.46 5.93 -2.56
CA ILE A 73 4.92 6.39 -3.84
C ILE A 73 5.43 7.81 -4.07
N VAL A 74 6.29 7.99 -5.08
CA VAL A 74 6.95 9.27 -5.38
C VAL A 74 6.64 9.69 -6.80
N PRO A 75 5.93 10.81 -7.03
CA PRO A 75 5.78 11.39 -8.35
C PRO A 75 7.12 11.92 -8.87
N LYS A 76 7.43 11.66 -10.16
CA LYS A 76 8.69 12.07 -10.80
C LYS A 76 8.90 13.60 -10.86
N ASP A 77 7.84 14.37 -10.73
CA ASP A 77 7.84 15.84 -10.73
C ASP A 77 7.80 16.46 -9.32
N ASN A 78 7.84 15.66 -8.25
CA ASN A 78 7.65 16.12 -6.86
C ASN A 78 8.94 16.11 -6.01
N CYS A 79 10.07 16.51 -6.58
CA CYS A 79 11.34 16.67 -5.83
C CYS A 79 11.69 15.48 -4.91
N ASP A 80 11.43 14.25 -5.36
CA ASP A 80 11.68 12.99 -4.63
C ASP A 80 10.93 12.85 -3.29
N LYS A 81 9.84 13.59 -3.09
CA LYS A 81 9.05 13.51 -1.85
C LYS A 81 7.91 12.50 -1.99
N PRO A 82 7.76 11.55 -1.03
CA PRO A 82 6.67 10.61 -1.05
C PRO A 82 5.31 11.29 -0.79
N ILE A 83 4.31 10.81 -1.49
CA ILE A 83 2.92 11.26 -1.39
C ILE A 83 1.98 10.18 -0.86
N GLY A 84 2.48 8.97 -0.69
CA GLY A 84 1.75 7.82 -0.25
C GLY A 84 2.66 6.61 -0.04
N SER A 85 2.04 5.51 0.29
CA SER A 85 2.68 4.24 0.62
C SER A 85 1.90 3.08 0.03
N ILE A 86 2.60 2.04 -0.43
CA ILE A 86 2.03 0.77 -0.84
C ILE A 86 2.91 -0.37 -0.33
N ALA A 87 2.29 -1.42 0.22
CA ALA A 87 3.01 -2.51 0.89
C ALA A 87 2.31 -3.85 0.75
N VAL A 88 3.06 -4.94 0.89
CA VAL A 88 2.48 -6.24 1.23
C VAL A 88 2.30 -6.27 2.75
N VAL A 89 1.04 -6.35 3.19
CA VAL A 89 0.65 -6.34 4.61
C VAL A 89 0.52 -7.74 5.19
N SER A 90 0.36 -8.74 4.32
CA SER A 90 0.34 -10.16 4.71
C SER A 90 0.87 -11.03 3.57
N LEU A 91 1.56 -12.11 3.94
CA LEU A 91 2.05 -13.14 3.04
C LEU A 91 1.48 -14.50 3.46
N ASP A 92 1.11 -15.31 2.48
CA ASP A 92 0.79 -16.73 2.70
C ASP A 92 1.58 -17.59 1.69
N ASP A 93 2.75 -18.05 2.12
CA ASP A 93 3.67 -18.85 1.30
C ASP A 93 3.11 -20.23 0.92
N ARG A 94 2.05 -20.69 1.62
CA ARG A 94 1.41 -21.99 1.31
C ARG A 94 0.67 -21.95 -0.02
N VAL A 95 0.23 -20.77 -0.44
CA VAL A 95 -0.51 -20.53 -1.71
C VAL A 95 0.20 -19.51 -2.61
N ASP A 96 1.46 -19.18 -2.31
CA ASP A 96 2.21 -18.12 -3.00
C ASP A 96 1.40 -16.82 -3.10
N GLY A 97 0.77 -16.40 -1.98
CA GLY A 97 -0.18 -15.29 -1.93
C GLY A 97 0.34 -14.07 -1.17
N ALA A 98 -0.10 -12.89 -1.59
CA ALA A 98 0.19 -11.62 -0.92
C ALA A 98 -1.04 -10.73 -0.83
N THR A 99 -1.28 -10.15 0.35
CA THR A 99 -2.28 -9.09 0.55
C THR A 99 -1.61 -7.73 0.49
N VAL A 100 -2.08 -6.84 -0.38
CA VAL A 100 -1.52 -5.50 -0.58
C VAL A 100 -2.40 -4.44 0.08
N GLY A 101 -1.77 -3.51 0.79
CA GLY A 101 -2.39 -2.31 1.35
C GLY A 101 -1.74 -1.04 0.83
N TYR A 102 -2.50 0.05 0.74
CA TYR A 102 -2.01 1.33 0.25
C TYR A 102 -2.74 2.50 0.90
N CYS A 103 -2.07 3.64 0.93
CA CYS A 103 -2.66 4.93 1.25
C CYS A 103 -1.96 6.04 0.45
N ILE A 104 -2.66 7.15 0.25
CA ILE A 104 -2.15 8.31 -0.47
C ILE A 104 -2.73 9.59 0.13
N GLY A 105 -1.95 10.64 0.17
CA GLY A 105 -2.37 11.94 0.65
C GLY A 105 -3.57 12.53 -0.12
N GLN A 106 -4.42 13.27 0.58
CA GLN A 106 -5.69 13.79 0.06
C GLN A 106 -5.52 14.62 -1.21
N ASN A 107 -4.44 15.41 -1.29
CA ASN A 107 -4.15 16.26 -2.43
C ASN A 107 -3.94 15.48 -3.76
N TRP A 108 -3.71 14.19 -3.70
CA TRP A 108 -3.47 13.31 -4.86
C TRP A 108 -4.61 12.33 -5.14
N TRP A 109 -5.74 12.46 -4.43
CA TRP A 109 -6.92 11.65 -4.70
C TRP A 109 -7.49 11.90 -6.09
N HIS A 110 -8.18 10.89 -6.63
CA HIS A 110 -8.89 10.93 -7.93
C HIS A 110 -8.02 11.20 -9.17
N GLN A 111 -6.68 11.12 -9.05
CA GLN A 111 -5.74 11.35 -10.16
C GLN A 111 -5.22 10.05 -10.80
N GLY A 112 -5.70 8.88 -10.34
CA GLY A 112 -5.28 7.57 -10.86
C GLY A 112 -3.89 7.12 -10.38
N ILE A 113 -3.25 7.87 -9.49
CA ILE A 113 -1.89 7.60 -8.98
C ILE A 113 -1.85 6.25 -8.24
N THR A 114 -2.80 6.02 -7.33
CA THR A 114 -2.84 4.76 -6.55
C THR A 114 -3.06 3.55 -7.45
N SER A 115 -3.89 3.66 -8.50
CA SER A 115 -4.08 2.56 -9.46
C SER A 115 -2.81 2.28 -10.26
N GLU A 116 -2.05 3.32 -10.64
CA GLU A 116 -0.77 3.17 -11.33
C GLU A 116 0.27 2.48 -10.44
N ALA A 117 0.36 2.88 -9.18
CA ALA A 117 1.25 2.26 -8.19
C ALA A 117 0.86 0.79 -7.91
N LEU A 118 -0.43 0.51 -7.70
CA LEU A 118 -0.92 -0.84 -7.45
C LEU A 118 -0.68 -1.76 -8.65
N ALA A 119 -0.91 -1.29 -9.87
CA ALA A 119 -0.66 -2.08 -11.08
C ALA A 119 0.82 -2.48 -11.20
N ALA A 120 1.75 -1.56 -10.91
CA ALA A 120 3.18 -1.86 -10.94
C ALA A 120 3.59 -2.87 -9.85
N VAL A 121 3.00 -2.78 -8.65
CA VAL A 121 3.26 -3.74 -7.56
C VAL A 121 2.67 -5.11 -7.88
N ILE A 122 1.47 -5.19 -8.44
CA ILE A 122 0.86 -6.44 -8.90
C ILE A 122 1.75 -7.12 -9.94
N ASP A 123 2.19 -6.38 -10.97
CA ASP A 123 3.08 -6.90 -12.02
C ASP A 123 4.39 -7.46 -11.42
N TYR A 124 5.02 -6.71 -10.51
CA TYR A 124 6.21 -7.14 -9.80
C TYR A 124 6.00 -8.43 -9.01
N LEU A 125 4.92 -8.49 -8.21
CA LEU A 125 4.64 -9.64 -7.35
C LEU A 125 4.30 -10.90 -8.16
N LEU A 126 3.48 -10.78 -9.21
CA LEU A 126 3.10 -11.93 -10.04
C LEU A 126 4.24 -12.39 -10.95
N HIS A 127 4.91 -11.48 -11.67
CA HIS A 127 5.83 -11.85 -12.75
C HIS A 127 7.31 -11.87 -12.36
N LYS A 128 7.75 -11.09 -11.36
CA LYS A 128 9.16 -11.09 -10.90
C LYS A 128 9.35 -11.98 -9.67
N VAL A 129 8.50 -11.83 -8.67
CA VAL A 129 8.55 -12.66 -7.46
C VAL A 129 7.97 -14.07 -7.71
N GLY A 130 6.99 -14.18 -8.62
CA GLY A 130 6.34 -15.43 -9.00
C GLY A 130 5.21 -15.82 -8.05
N MET A 131 4.56 -14.84 -7.45
CA MET A 131 3.34 -15.09 -6.66
C MET A 131 2.21 -15.58 -7.56
N LYS A 132 1.31 -16.39 -7.00
CA LYS A 132 0.15 -16.93 -7.71
C LYS A 132 -1.10 -16.11 -7.48
N ARG A 133 -1.13 -15.34 -6.39
CA ARG A 133 -2.27 -14.54 -5.98
C ARG A 133 -1.81 -13.23 -5.36
N VAL A 134 -2.42 -12.14 -5.78
CA VAL A 134 -2.36 -10.85 -5.09
C VAL A 134 -3.77 -10.45 -4.74
N ASP A 135 -4.04 -10.19 -3.47
CA ASP A 135 -5.33 -9.70 -3.02
C ASP A 135 -5.21 -8.39 -2.24
N ALA A 136 -6.33 -7.74 -2.06
CA ALA A 136 -6.50 -6.55 -1.26
C ALA A 136 -7.95 -6.47 -0.77
N TYR A 137 -8.20 -5.72 0.28
CA TYR A 137 -9.54 -5.51 0.78
C TYR A 137 -9.75 -4.05 1.23
N HIS A 138 -11.01 -3.68 1.36
CA HIS A 138 -11.37 -2.35 1.86
C HIS A 138 -12.66 -2.40 2.70
N ASP A 139 -12.82 -1.43 3.57
CA ASP A 139 -14.09 -1.16 4.25
C ASP A 139 -15.14 -0.73 3.20
N PRO A 140 -16.36 -1.32 3.18
CA PRO A 140 -17.43 -0.93 2.24
C PRO A 140 -17.75 0.57 2.24
N ARG A 141 -17.50 1.25 3.36
CA ARG A 141 -17.67 2.71 3.48
C ARG A 141 -16.60 3.52 2.76
N ASN A 142 -15.53 2.84 2.23
CA ASN A 142 -14.49 3.43 1.40
C ASN A 142 -14.53 2.86 -0.04
N PRO A 143 -15.55 3.15 -0.84
CA PRO A 143 -15.68 2.57 -2.18
C PRO A 143 -14.57 2.99 -3.15
N HIS A 144 -13.88 4.11 -2.87
CA HIS A 144 -12.77 4.58 -3.71
C HIS A 144 -11.61 3.59 -3.72
N SER A 145 -11.34 2.91 -2.60
CA SER A 145 -10.32 1.86 -2.54
C SER A 145 -10.69 0.66 -3.42
N GLY A 146 -11.95 0.22 -3.40
CA GLY A 146 -12.45 -0.82 -4.29
C GLY A 146 -12.33 -0.45 -5.78
N ASN A 147 -12.62 0.81 -6.13
CA ASN A 147 -12.45 1.29 -7.51
C ASN A 147 -10.99 1.24 -7.98
N VAL A 148 -10.02 1.45 -7.08
CA VAL A 148 -8.59 1.29 -7.39
C VAL A 148 -8.28 -0.16 -7.73
N MET A 149 -8.74 -1.11 -6.93
CA MET A 149 -8.55 -2.56 -7.14
C MET A 149 -9.16 -3.01 -8.48
N GLN A 150 -10.39 -2.61 -8.77
CA GLN A 150 -11.07 -2.94 -10.03
C GLN A 150 -10.32 -2.40 -11.26
N LYS A 151 -9.81 -1.17 -11.19
CA LYS A 151 -9.01 -0.57 -12.27
C LYS A 151 -7.72 -1.32 -12.56
N CYS A 152 -7.19 -2.04 -11.58
CA CYS A 152 -6.00 -2.89 -11.72
C CYS A 152 -6.34 -4.34 -12.14
N GLY A 153 -7.60 -4.63 -12.52
CA GLY A 153 -8.02 -5.95 -12.97
C GLY A 153 -8.33 -6.94 -11.86
N MET A 154 -8.29 -6.50 -10.59
CA MET A 154 -8.68 -7.37 -9.47
C MET A 154 -10.18 -7.62 -9.49
N GLN A 155 -10.57 -8.87 -9.27
CA GLN A 155 -11.98 -9.30 -9.25
C GLN A 155 -12.50 -9.34 -7.81
N TYR A 156 -13.73 -8.87 -7.61
CA TYR A 156 -14.42 -8.99 -6.34
C TYR A 156 -14.71 -10.47 -6.04
N GLU A 157 -14.40 -10.90 -4.82
CA GLU A 157 -14.63 -12.27 -4.38
C GLU A 157 -15.70 -12.39 -3.29
N ALA A 158 -15.62 -11.55 -2.26
CA ALA A 158 -16.55 -11.64 -1.14
C ALA A 158 -16.55 -10.37 -0.27
N THR A 159 -17.62 -10.19 0.50
CA THR A 159 -17.65 -9.30 1.66
C THR A 159 -17.73 -10.16 2.93
N LEU A 160 -16.69 -10.09 3.76
CA LEU A 160 -16.63 -10.75 5.05
C LEU A 160 -17.16 -9.82 6.13
N ARG A 161 -18.20 -10.24 6.87
CA ARG A 161 -18.83 -9.40 7.90
C ARG A 161 -18.00 -9.36 9.16
N ALA A 162 -17.81 -8.15 9.72
CA ALA A 162 -17.08 -7.90 10.98
C ALA A 162 -15.71 -8.57 11.04
N SER A 163 -14.99 -8.59 9.89
CA SER A 163 -13.74 -9.34 9.72
C SER A 163 -12.49 -8.48 9.76
N ASP A 164 -12.64 -7.17 9.89
CA ASP A 164 -11.53 -6.23 9.99
C ASP A 164 -11.83 -5.14 11.05
N ARG A 165 -10.78 -4.38 11.37
CA ARG A 165 -10.85 -3.22 12.27
C ARG A 165 -10.00 -2.10 11.73
N ASN A 166 -10.57 -0.90 11.67
CA ASN A 166 -9.88 0.33 11.33
C ASN A 166 -10.16 1.43 12.37
N ASN A 167 -9.77 2.67 12.10
CA ASN A 167 -9.99 3.80 13.01
C ASN A 167 -11.47 4.16 13.22
N GLN A 168 -12.39 3.56 12.44
CA GLN A 168 -13.85 3.67 12.63
C GLN A 168 -14.45 2.50 13.43
N GLY A 169 -13.60 1.59 13.94
CA GLY A 169 -14.02 0.41 14.70
C GLY A 169 -14.06 -0.87 13.84
N ILE A 170 -14.80 -1.87 14.32
CA ILE A 170 -15.00 -3.13 13.60
C ILE A 170 -15.81 -2.86 12.34
N CYS A 171 -15.39 -3.45 11.22
CA CYS A 171 -16.00 -3.27 9.91
C CYS A 171 -16.03 -4.55 9.10
N ASP A 172 -16.83 -4.54 8.05
CA ASP A 172 -16.79 -5.55 7.02
C ASP A 172 -15.58 -5.31 6.11
N ALA A 173 -15.10 -6.36 5.46
CA ALA A 173 -14.02 -6.29 4.46
C ALA A 173 -14.49 -6.82 3.11
N CYS A 174 -14.45 -5.95 2.09
CA CYS A 174 -14.69 -6.32 0.70
C CYS A 174 -13.37 -6.77 0.06
N TRP A 175 -13.27 -8.05 -0.29
CA TRP A 175 -12.07 -8.68 -0.82
C TRP A 175 -12.07 -8.70 -2.34
N TYR A 176 -10.93 -8.40 -2.90
CA TYR A 176 -10.61 -8.45 -4.33
C TYR A 176 -9.30 -9.20 -4.53
N ALA A 177 -9.19 -9.94 -5.64
CA ALA A 177 -7.98 -10.65 -5.98
C ALA A 177 -7.69 -10.63 -7.49
N ILE A 178 -6.41 -10.83 -7.82
CA ILE A 178 -5.94 -11.15 -9.16
C ILE A 178 -4.98 -12.33 -9.07
N LEU A 179 -5.08 -13.24 -10.03
CA LEU A 179 -4.29 -14.47 -10.08
C LEU A 179 -3.24 -14.38 -11.21
N ALA A 180 -2.11 -15.05 -11.03
CA ALA A 180 -1.21 -15.29 -12.14
C ALA A 180 -1.89 -16.14 -13.21
N GLU A 181 -1.67 -15.80 -14.50
CA GLU A 181 -2.13 -16.58 -15.64
C GLU A 181 -1.37 -17.91 -15.75
#